data_84296dab34a7ee3a126907c1942a5915
#
_entry.id   84296dab34a7ee3a126907c1942a5915
#
_cell.length_a   1.000
_cell.length_b   1.000
_cell.length_c   1.000
_cell.angle_alpha   90.00
_cell.angle_beta   90.00
_cell.angle_gamma   90.00
#
_symmetry.space_group_name_H-M   'P 1'
#
loop_
_entity.id
_entity.type
_entity.pdbx_description
1 polymer ?
#
loop_
_entity_poly.entity_id
_entity_poly.type
_entity_poly.pdbx_seq_one_letter_code
_entity_poly.pdbx_strand_id
1 'polypeptide(L)'
;AEAEAEVLAQALERGLPLLVANPDEVRPDGKDSPMPGQLARRYKELGASEVRLVGKPYALIYDECRRLLAEEGVIAEGARIAAVGDSLHHDVLGAALNGVDSVFICSGVHYQELGVAQAAAETPEPEKLEELVEGFAAKHDGIRPTHTLKAFRL
;
A
#
# COMPACT_ATOMS: atom_id res chain seq x y z
N ALA A 1 21.75 4.43 10.55
CA ALA A 1 21.67 3.05 11.06
C ALA A 1 21.97 2.97 12.56
N GLU A 2 23.09 3.53 13.06
CA GLU A 2 23.51 3.43 14.47
C GLU A 2 22.62 4.30 15.39
N ALA A 3 22.45 5.57 15.06
CA ALA A 3 21.57 6.49 15.80
C ALA A 3 20.10 6.02 15.85
N GLU A 4 19.64 5.38 14.79
CA GLU A 4 18.31 4.80 14.69
C GLU A 4 18.11 3.61 15.63
N ALA A 5 19.12 2.73 15.72
CA ALA A 5 19.11 1.60 16.64
C ALA A 5 19.07 2.06 18.10
N GLU A 6 19.81 3.10 18.43
CA GLU A 6 19.84 3.68 19.77
C GLU A 6 18.46 4.29 20.16
N VAL A 7 17.81 5.01 19.24
CA VAL A 7 16.48 5.58 19.47
C VAL A 7 15.45 4.47 19.70
N LEU A 8 15.48 3.40 18.90
CA LEU A 8 14.56 2.26 19.08
C LEU A 8 14.79 1.53 20.41
N ALA A 9 16.06 1.36 20.80
CA ALA A 9 16.39 0.75 22.10
C ALA A 9 15.87 1.59 23.27
N GLN A 10 16.07 2.90 23.24
CA GLN A 10 15.56 3.81 24.28
C GLN A 10 14.03 3.84 24.33
N ALA A 11 13.36 3.77 23.17
CA ALA A 11 11.91 3.68 23.11
C ALA A 11 11.41 2.36 23.72
N LEU A 12 12.09 1.27 23.44
CA LEU A 12 11.78 -0.05 23.99
C LEU A 12 11.94 -0.09 25.52
N GLU A 13 13.05 0.43 26.06
CA GLU A 13 13.29 0.54 27.51
C GLU A 13 12.19 1.31 28.23
N ARG A 14 11.58 2.31 27.55
CA ARG A 14 10.48 3.10 28.08
C ARG A 14 9.11 2.47 27.84
N GLY A 15 9.03 1.33 27.20
CA GLY A 15 7.77 0.65 26.85
C GLY A 15 6.88 1.46 25.90
N LEU A 16 7.47 2.28 25.02
CA LEU A 16 6.69 3.13 24.13
C LEU A 16 6.08 2.33 22.97
N PRO A 17 4.80 2.54 22.64
CA PRO A 17 4.23 1.98 21.43
C PRO A 17 4.77 2.71 20.19
N LEU A 18 4.86 1.99 19.06
CA LEU A 18 5.20 2.56 17.76
C LEU A 18 3.97 2.59 16.86
N LEU A 19 3.61 3.78 16.38
CA LEU A 19 2.59 3.99 15.36
C LEU A 19 3.25 4.28 14.01
N VAL A 20 2.90 3.50 12.97
CA VAL A 20 3.49 3.60 11.65
C VAL A 20 2.39 3.92 10.62
N ALA A 21 2.40 5.16 10.12
CA ALA A 21 1.43 5.65 9.16
C ALA A 21 1.70 5.17 7.72
N ASN A 22 2.94 4.86 7.39
CA ASN A 22 3.33 4.26 6.12
C ASN A 22 4.09 2.94 6.37
N PRO A 23 3.45 1.77 6.20
CA PRO A 23 4.08 0.48 6.47
C PRO A 23 5.00 -0.03 5.35
N ASP A 24 5.23 0.75 4.29
CA ASP A 24 6.08 0.36 3.18
C ASP A 24 7.51 0.06 3.66
N GLU A 25 8.08 -1.06 3.20
CA GLU A 25 9.46 -1.45 3.46
C GLU A 25 10.42 -1.11 2.32
N VAL A 26 9.88 -0.89 1.11
CA VAL A 26 10.64 -0.61 -0.11
C VAL A 26 10.19 0.70 -0.72
N ARG A 27 11.15 1.50 -1.18
CA ARG A 27 10.84 2.74 -1.89
C ARG A 27 10.40 2.46 -3.33
N PRO A 28 9.37 3.16 -3.83
CA PRO A 28 8.91 2.99 -5.21
C PRO A 28 9.93 3.46 -6.26
N ASP A 29 10.89 4.32 -5.87
CA ASP A 29 11.96 4.80 -6.77
C ASP A 29 13.20 3.89 -6.80
N GLY A 30 13.15 2.73 -6.12
CA GLY A 30 14.22 1.75 -6.06
C GLY A 30 15.48 2.18 -5.29
N LYS A 31 15.47 3.36 -4.67
CA LYS A 31 16.61 3.81 -3.86
C LYS A 31 16.69 3.06 -2.54
N ASP A 32 17.90 2.66 -2.17
CA ASP A 32 18.15 2.06 -0.87
C ASP A 32 18.14 3.15 0.23
N SER A 33 17.01 3.23 0.92
CA SER A 33 16.81 4.18 2.01
C SER A 33 15.82 3.58 3.01
N PRO A 34 16.04 3.77 4.32
CA PRO A 34 15.13 3.25 5.33
C PRO A 34 13.71 3.74 5.12
N MET A 35 12.75 2.79 5.19
CA MET A 35 11.32 3.06 5.13
C MET A 35 10.68 2.79 6.49
N PRO A 36 9.57 3.46 6.83
CA PRO A 36 8.93 3.30 8.14
C PRO A 36 8.51 1.86 8.46
N GLY A 37 8.13 1.06 7.45
CA GLY A 37 7.85 -0.37 7.62
C GLY A 37 9.05 -1.18 8.12
N GLN A 38 10.26 -0.86 7.66
CA GLN A 38 11.49 -1.48 8.14
C GLN A 38 11.75 -1.15 9.63
N LEU A 39 11.47 0.11 10.04
CA LEU A 39 11.56 0.50 11.46
C LEU A 39 10.56 -0.27 12.32
N ALA A 40 9.33 -0.43 11.83
CA ALA A 40 8.30 -1.22 12.51
C ALA A 40 8.74 -2.67 12.72
N ARG A 41 9.27 -3.30 11.68
CA ARG A 41 9.80 -4.66 11.74
C ARG A 41 10.94 -4.76 12.75
N ARG A 42 11.92 -3.86 12.66
CA ARG A 42 13.06 -3.83 13.56
C ARG A 42 12.66 -3.63 15.02
N TYR A 43 11.66 -2.78 15.29
CA TYR A 43 11.18 -2.56 16.64
C TYR A 43 10.48 -3.80 17.21
N LYS A 44 9.72 -4.54 16.39
CA LYS A 44 9.16 -5.85 16.77
C LYS A 44 10.24 -6.87 17.07
N GLU A 45 11.30 -6.95 16.24
CA GLU A 45 12.45 -7.86 16.44
C GLU A 45 13.21 -7.57 17.75
N LEU A 46 13.22 -6.31 18.19
CA LEU A 46 13.76 -5.91 19.49
C LEU A 46 12.87 -6.29 20.68
N GLY A 47 11.67 -6.81 20.44
CA GLY A 47 10.73 -7.26 21.48
C GLY A 47 9.66 -6.26 21.88
N ALA A 48 9.40 -5.24 21.05
CA ALA A 48 8.33 -4.29 21.32
C ALA A 48 6.96 -4.99 21.36
N SER A 49 6.19 -4.76 22.42
CA SER A 49 4.87 -5.35 22.64
C SER A 49 3.78 -4.72 21.78
N GLU A 50 3.96 -3.47 21.36
CA GLU A 50 2.93 -2.72 20.63
C GLU A 50 3.52 -1.96 19.45
N VAL A 51 3.23 -2.48 18.23
CA VAL A 51 3.53 -1.82 16.96
C VAL A 51 2.25 -1.80 16.13
N ARG A 52 1.72 -0.62 15.87
CA ARG A 52 0.48 -0.40 15.10
C ARG A 52 0.80 0.13 13.70
N LEU A 53 0.36 -0.61 12.69
CA LEU A 53 0.45 -0.22 11.29
C LEU A 53 -0.92 0.31 10.85
N VAL A 54 -0.99 1.56 10.40
CA VAL A 54 -2.28 2.24 10.12
C VAL A 54 -2.45 2.65 8.66
N GLY A 55 -1.40 2.67 7.88
CA GLY A 55 -1.45 2.93 6.43
C GLY A 55 -2.00 1.74 5.64
N LYS A 56 -2.10 1.89 4.31
CA LYS A 56 -2.48 0.78 3.41
C LYS A 56 -1.54 -0.43 3.60
N PRO A 57 -2.05 -1.66 3.56
CA PRO A 57 -3.41 -2.13 3.25
C PRO A 57 -4.35 -2.25 4.48
N TYR A 58 -4.00 -1.70 5.64
CA TYR A 58 -4.70 -1.90 6.91
C TYR A 58 -6.02 -1.15 6.99
N ALA A 59 -7.02 -1.73 7.68
CA ALA A 59 -8.40 -1.28 7.71
C ALA A 59 -8.59 0.17 8.21
N LEU A 60 -7.80 0.60 9.18
CA LEU A 60 -8.00 1.90 9.84
C LEU A 60 -8.07 3.08 8.86
N ILE A 61 -7.21 3.10 7.84
CA ILE A 61 -7.24 4.20 6.85
C ILE A 61 -8.49 4.15 5.97
N TYR A 62 -8.98 2.95 5.62
CA TYR A 62 -10.19 2.79 4.82
C TYR A 62 -11.45 3.15 5.62
N ASP A 63 -11.51 2.78 6.89
CA ASP A 63 -12.62 3.13 7.79
C ASP A 63 -12.69 4.64 8.00
N GLU A 64 -11.55 5.29 8.20
CA GLU A 64 -11.47 6.74 8.35
C GLU A 64 -11.88 7.47 7.06
N CYS A 65 -11.45 6.99 5.90
CA CYS A 65 -11.89 7.54 4.61
C CYS A 65 -13.41 7.42 4.44
N ARG A 66 -14.02 6.27 4.76
CA ARG A 66 -15.47 6.10 4.71
C ARG A 66 -16.20 7.05 5.65
N ARG A 67 -15.69 7.18 6.89
CA ARG A 67 -16.27 8.07 7.90
C ARG A 67 -16.28 9.53 7.38
N LEU A 68 -15.14 10.01 6.89
CA LEU A 68 -15.03 11.37 6.35
C LEU A 68 -15.95 11.61 5.14
N LEU A 69 -15.98 10.68 4.18
CA LEU A 69 -16.84 10.80 3.00
C LEU A 69 -18.34 10.83 3.37
N ALA A 70 -18.72 10.07 4.40
CA ALA A 70 -20.10 10.08 4.90
C ALA A 70 -20.43 11.38 5.64
N GLU A 71 -19.55 11.86 6.50
CA GLU A 71 -19.74 13.10 7.26
C GLU A 71 -19.81 14.34 6.36
N GLU A 72 -19.02 14.37 5.28
CA GLU A 72 -19.04 15.46 4.30
C GLU A 72 -20.21 15.35 3.31
N GLY A 73 -21.02 14.28 3.39
CA GLY A 73 -22.13 14.03 2.49
C GLY A 73 -21.72 13.80 1.03
N VAL A 74 -20.47 13.39 0.80
CA VAL A 74 -19.93 13.12 -0.53
C VAL A 74 -20.46 11.80 -1.10
N ILE A 75 -20.73 10.82 -0.22
CA ILE A 75 -21.26 9.51 -0.63
C ILE A 75 -22.66 9.29 -0.07
N ALA A 76 -23.56 8.76 -0.93
CA ALA A 76 -24.84 8.26 -0.48
C ALA A 76 -24.70 6.89 0.21
N GLU A 77 -25.69 6.50 0.99
CA GLU A 77 -25.76 5.16 1.57
C GLU A 77 -25.73 4.10 0.46
N GLY A 78 -24.85 3.10 0.62
CA GLY A 78 -24.65 2.04 -0.38
C GLY A 78 -23.84 2.45 -1.62
N ALA A 79 -23.24 3.64 -1.64
CA ALA A 79 -22.37 4.05 -2.74
C ALA A 79 -21.16 3.11 -2.88
N ARG A 80 -20.81 2.78 -4.14
CA ARG A 80 -19.59 2.06 -4.45
C ARG A 80 -18.39 3.00 -4.33
N ILE A 81 -17.34 2.53 -3.68
CA ILE A 81 -16.08 3.24 -3.52
C ILE A 81 -14.99 2.47 -4.26
N ALA A 82 -14.11 3.16 -4.95
CA ALA A 82 -12.94 2.57 -5.58
C ALA A 82 -11.65 3.25 -5.06
N ALA A 83 -10.70 2.44 -4.64
CA ALA A 83 -9.34 2.89 -4.35
C ALA A 83 -8.54 2.96 -5.65
N VAL A 84 -7.84 4.06 -5.88
CA VAL A 84 -6.99 4.26 -7.07
C VAL A 84 -5.54 4.28 -6.62
N GLY A 85 -4.70 3.43 -7.21
CA GLY A 85 -3.29 3.37 -6.85
C GLY A 85 -2.49 2.47 -7.78
N ASP A 86 -1.18 2.44 -7.57
CA ASP A 86 -0.21 1.81 -8.46
C ASP A 86 0.52 0.60 -7.84
N SER A 87 0.19 0.26 -6.60
CA SER A 87 0.78 -0.88 -5.90
C SER A 87 -0.22 -2.02 -5.74
N LEU A 88 0.10 -3.19 -6.27
CA LEU A 88 -0.71 -4.40 -6.06
C LEU A 88 -0.78 -4.75 -4.56
N HIS A 89 0.34 -4.66 -3.82
CA HIS A 89 0.41 -5.04 -2.42
C HIS A 89 -0.22 -4.05 -1.44
N HIS A 90 -0.27 -2.76 -1.77
CA HIS A 90 -0.83 -1.74 -0.88
C HIS A 90 -2.22 -1.29 -1.31
N ASP A 91 -2.40 -0.98 -2.60
CA ASP A 91 -3.65 -0.41 -3.10
C ASP A 91 -4.68 -1.48 -3.46
N VAL A 92 -4.29 -2.46 -4.28
CA VAL A 92 -5.22 -3.52 -4.73
C VAL A 92 -5.55 -4.47 -3.58
N LEU A 93 -4.54 -4.96 -2.87
CA LEU A 93 -4.76 -5.81 -1.70
C LEU A 93 -5.56 -5.09 -0.63
N GLY A 94 -5.17 -3.84 -0.32
CA GLY A 94 -5.87 -3.04 0.68
C GLY A 94 -7.32 -2.79 0.31
N ALA A 95 -7.63 -2.49 -0.95
CA ALA A 95 -9.00 -2.34 -1.43
C ALA A 95 -9.80 -3.63 -1.22
N ALA A 96 -9.27 -4.77 -1.66
CA ALA A 96 -9.93 -6.07 -1.55
C ALA A 96 -10.19 -6.47 -0.10
N LEU A 97 -9.19 -6.34 0.79
CA LEU A 97 -9.32 -6.66 2.21
C LEU A 97 -10.35 -5.78 2.93
N ASN A 98 -10.62 -4.59 2.40
CA ASN A 98 -11.56 -3.63 2.99
C ASN A 98 -12.85 -3.49 2.19
N GLY A 99 -13.13 -4.40 1.25
CA GLY A 99 -14.41 -4.46 0.53
C GLY A 99 -14.70 -3.24 -0.33
N VAL A 100 -13.67 -2.63 -0.93
CA VAL A 100 -13.81 -1.56 -1.94
C VAL A 100 -13.25 -2.03 -3.27
N ASP A 101 -13.75 -1.47 -4.36
CA ASP A 101 -13.19 -1.72 -5.69
C ASP A 101 -11.77 -1.16 -5.80
N SER A 102 -10.99 -1.64 -6.75
CA SER A 102 -9.64 -1.14 -7.02
C SER A 102 -9.46 -0.76 -8.48
N VAL A 103 -8.75 0.35 -8.70
CA VAL A 103 -8.30 0.79 -10.03
C VAL A 103 -6.77 0.80 -10.01
N PHE A 104 -6.16 -0.19 -10.63
CA PHE A 104 -4.71 -0.34 -10.69
C PHE A 104 -4.11 0.52 -11.81
N ILE A 105 -3.12 1.35 -11.46
CA ILE A 105 -2.40 2.24 -12.38
C ILE A 105 -1.13 1.58 -12.86
N CYS A 106 -1.07 1.22 -14.14
CA CYS A 106 0.03 0.44 -14.70
C CYS A 106 1.37 1.19 -14.78
N SER A 107 1.35 2.52 -14.96
CA SER A 107 2.57 3.33 -15.11
C SER A 107 3.22 3.78 -13.78
N GLY A 108 2.78 3.23 -12.65
CA GLY A 108 3.33 3.50 -11.33
C GLY A 108 4.49 2.59 -10.95
N VAL A 109 4.51 2.06 -9.73
CA VAL A 109 5.65 1.29 -9.17
C VAL A 109 6.01 0.03 -9.97
N HIS A 110 5.05 -0.55 -10.69
CA HIS A 110 5.24 -1.75 -11.53
C HIS A 110 5.61 -1.45 -13.00
N TYR A 111 5.99 -0.20 -13.31
CA TYR A 111 6.24 0.21 -14.69
C TYR A 111 7.29 -0.63 -15.42
N GLN A 112 8.35 -1.06 -14.73
CA GLN A 112 9.42 -1.88 -15.31
C GLN A 112 8.93 -3.28 -15.63
N GLU A 113 8.19 -3.92 -14.71
CA GLU A 113 7.62 -5.25 -14.90
C GLU A 113 6.64 -5.28 -16.08
N LEU A 114 5.89 -4.20 -16.24
CA LEU A 114 4.92 -4.01 -17.34
C LEU A 114 5.56 -3.52 -18.63
N GLY A 115 6.84 -3.16 -18.63
CA GLY A 115 7.55 -2.69 -19.82
C GLY A 115 7.04 -1.34 -20.36
N VAL A 116 6.51 -0.48 -19.51
CA VAL A 116 6.05 0.88 -19.85
C VAL A 116 6.96 1.93 -19.24
N ALA A 117 6.92 3.16 -19.74
CA ALA A 117 7.64 4.25 -19.12
C ALA A 117 6.88 4.75 -17.87
N GLN A 118 7.63 5.15 -16.84
CA GLN A 118 7.06 5.64 -15.59
C GLN A 118 6.20 6.89 -15.85
N ALA A 119 5.01 6.93 -15.26
CA ALA A 119 4.02 8.00 -15.42
C ALA A 119 3.56 8.25 -16.88
N ALA A 120 3.91 7.37 -17.82
CA ALA A 120 3.43 7.46 -19.20
C ALA A 120 2.05 6.82 -19.36
N ALA A 121 1.27 7.31 -20.34
CA ALA A 121 -0.01 6.72 -20.71
C ALA A 121 0.15 5.62 -21.76
N GLU A 122 1.19 4.80 -21.62
CA GLU A 122 1.45 3.66 -22.48
C GLU A 122 0.59 2.46 -22.06
N THR A 123 0.16 1.68 -23.05
CA THR A 123 -0.56 0.45 -22.77
C THR A 123 0.46 -0.65 -22.52
N PRO A 124 0.44 -1.32 -21.37
CA PRO A 124 1.30 -2.48 -21.15
C PRO A 124 0.93 -3.61 -22.13
N GLU A 125 1.89 -4.47 -22.43
CA GLU A 125 1.63 -5.71 -23.16
C GLU A 125 0.65 -6.57 -22.34
N PRO A 126 -0.44 -7.09 -22.95
CA PRO A 126 -1.45 -7.86 -22.23
C PRO A 126 -0.86 -9.04 -21.45
N GLU A 127 0.13 -9.72 -22.04
CA GLU A 127 0.77 -10.89 -21.45
C GLU A 127 1.54 -10.52 -20.17
N LYS A 128 2.24 -9.38 -20.16
CA LYS A 128 2.97 -8.91 -18.98
C LYS A 128 2.03 -8.46 -17.86
N LEU A 129 0.92 -7.82 -18.22
CA LEU A 129 -0.10 -7.43 -17.25
C LEU A 129 -0.75 -8.66 -16.62
N GLU A 130 -1.10 -9.66 -17.43
CA GLU A 130 -1.68 -10.90 -16.95
C GLU A 130 -0.70 -11.66 -16.05
N GLU A 131 0.57 -11.81 -16.47
CA GLU A 131 1.61 -12.47 -15.66
C GLU A 131 1.79 -11.79 -14.29
N LEU A 132 1.85 -10.46 -14.26
CA LEU A 132 1.98 -9.69 -13.01
C LEU A 132 0.76 -9.91 -12.10
N VAL A 133 -0.45 -9.81 -12.63
CA VAL A 133 -1.69 -9.95 -11.87
C VAL A 133 -1.88 -11.39 -11.39
N GLU A 134 -1.61 -12.39 -12.22
CA GLU A 134 -1.66 -13.81 -11.83
C GLU A 134 -0.64 -14.16 -10.77
N GLY A 135 0.60 -13.68 -10.92
CA GLY A 135 1.65 -13.88 -9.93
C GLY A 135 1.31 -13.27 -8.56
N PHE A 136 0.59 -12.15 -8.57
CA PHE A 136 0.06 -11.52 -7.35
C PHE A 136 -1.13 -12.32 -6.79
N ALA A 137 -2.11 -12.66 -7.61
CA ALA A 137 -3.32 -13.40 -7.22
C ALA A 137 -2.99 -14.77 -6.60
N ALA A 138 -2.00 -15.47 -7.14
CA ALA A 138 -1.55 -16.77 -6.61
C ALA A 138 -1.01 -16.68 -5.16
N LYS A 139 -0.55 -15.52 -4.72
CA LYS A 139 -0.03 -15.26 -3.37
C LYS A 139 -1.06 -14.66 -2.43
N HIS A 140 -2.21 -14.22 -2.94
CA HIS A 140 -3.21 -13.45 -2.21
C HIS A 140 -4.64 -13.95 -2.49
N ASP A 141 -4.88 -15.25 -2.35
CA ASP A 141 -6.19 -15.89 -2.40
C ASP A 141 -7.04 -15.53 -3.64
N GLY A 142 -6.39 -15.32 -4.79
CA GLY A 142 -7.06 -14.98 -6.03
C GLY A 142 -7.46 -13.50 -6.16
N ILE A 143 -7.00 -12.62 -5.27
CA ILE A 143 -7.28 -11.18 -5.33
C ILE A 143 -6.69 -10.59 -6.63
N ARG A 144 -7.54 -9.80 -7.33
CA ARG A 144 -7.18 -9.10 -8.57
C ARG A 144 -7.70 -7.66 -8.52
N PRO A 145 -7.09 -6.73 -9.28
CA PRO A 145 -7.68 -5.41 -9.44
C PRO A 145 -9.05 -5.49 -10.13
N THR A 146 -10.00 -4.67 -9.67
CA THR A 146 -11.33 -4.57 -10.32
C THR A 146 -11.23 -3.94 -11.69
N HIS A 147 -10.36 -2.95 -11.83
CA HIS A 147 -10.07 -2.25 -13.07
C HIS A 147 -8.57 -1.95 -13.19
N THR A 148 -8.12 -1.74 -14.43
CA THR A 148 -6.76 -1.27 -14.74
C THR A 148 -6.80 -0.03 -15.60
N LEU A 149 -5.92 0.93 -15.35
CA LEU A 149 -5.72 2.12 -16.18
C LEU A 149 -4.23 2.26 -16.52
N LYS A 150 -3.95 2.77 -17.72
CA LYS A 150 -2.58 3.03 -18.20
C LYS A 150 -1.85 4.01 -17.29
N ALA A 151 -2.47 5.14 -17.00
CA ALA A 151 -1.98 6.20 -16.14
C ALA A 151 -3.15 6.95 -15.51
N PHE A 152 -2.91 7.57 -14.36
CA PHE A 152 -3.84 8.49 -13.74
C PHE A 152 -3.55 9.91 -14.25
N ARG A 153 -4.48 10.47 -15.02
CA ARG A 153 -4.44 11.84 -15.54
C ARG A 153 -5.81 12.47 -15.35
N LEU A 154 -5.81 13.68 -14.79
CA LEU A 154 -6.97 14.57 -14.69
C LEU A 154 -7.05 15.47 -15.92
#